data_5d254e5ea86dd41faa7d48ebc69b5b70
#
_entry.id   5d254e5ea86dd41faa7d48ebc69b5b70
#
_cell.length_a   1.000
_cell.length_b   1.000
_cell.length_c   1.000
_cell.angle_alpha   90.00
_cell.angle_beta   90.00
_cell.angle_gamma   90.00
#
_symmetry.space_group_name_H-M   'P 1'
#
loop_
_entity.id
_entity.type
_entity.pdbx_description
1 polymer ?
#
loop_
_entity_poly.entity_id
_entity_poly.type
_entity_poly.pdbx_seq_one_letter_code
_entity_poly.pdbx_strand_id
1 'polypeptide(L)'
;MPGGLTYGANYLVEFEPQSLWYETLLTLAAEALTAKVRTDLHTFSHIPSEMREALSRLNTNVASMEEKGLFRIIDSFTVTTGIGSHERKGEMPERYQSKSINLSDWAEAAMHEITEGVPEIERRRLHLDDNLSVLTQYNDEKAVVDYWRTRFVPWSRSLQLCVLHSLTIGVHSASFYNQFETLCDGIIDFQARDEEGGMQHYFRVRTNRGTAHDSRWRRLRLSEKGRVVHDSKEPRDKTLGIRGWINGPK
;
A
#
# COMPACT_ATOMS: atom_id res chain seq x y z
N MET A 1 -16.53 4.66 0.93
CA MET A 1 -16.75 4.63 -0.53
C MET A 1 -17.86 3.66 -0.82
N PRO A 2 -18.92 4.06 -1.55
CA PRO A 2 -19.75 3.09 -2.21
C PRO A 2 -18.88 2.41 -3.27
N GLY A 3 -18.65 1.12 -3.16
CA GLY A 3 -17.87 0.35 -4.13
C GLY A 3 -16.50 -0.17 -3.68
N GLY A 4 -15.89 0.39 -2.64
CA GLY A 4 -14.65 -0.12 -2.04
C GLY A 4 -13.45 -0.29 -2.97
N LEU A 5 -12.39 -0.92 -2.46
CA LEU A 5 -11.26 -1.42 -3.25
C LEU A 5 -11.63 -2.76 -3.89
N THR A 6 -11.25 -2.96 -5.14
CA THR A 6 -11.66 -4.12 -5.95
C THR A 6 -10.47 -5.03 -6.23
N TYR A 7 -10.65 -6.33 -6.12
CA TYR A 7 -9.64 -7.30 -6.57
C TYR A 7 -9.43 -7.21 -8.09
N GLY A 8 -8.19 -7.35 -8.52
CA GLY A 8 -7.78 -7.17 -9.90
C GLY A 8 -7.56 -5.71 -10.32
N ALA A 9 -7.75 -4.76 -9.40
CA ALA A 9 -7.56 -3.33 -9.66
C ALA A 9 -6.27 -2.80 -9.05
N ASN A 10 -5.68 -1.81 -9.74
CA ASN A 10 -4.51 -1.07 -9.32
C ASN A 10 -4.92 0.37 -8.98
N TYR A 11 -4.55 0.81 -7.80
CA TYR A 11 -4.80 2.18 -7.32
C TYR A 11 -3.48 2.90 -7.14
N LEU A 12 -3.45 4.17 -7.49
CA LEU A 12 -2.34 5.06 -7.22
C LEU A 12 -2.68 5.97 -6.03
N VAL A 13 -1.80 6.01 -5.07
CA VAL A 13 -1.80 6.98 -3.97
C VAL A 13 -0.72 8.00 -4.25
N GLU A 14 -1.11 9.26 -4.42
CA GLU A 14 -0.19 10.40 -4.49
C GLU A 14 -0.21 11.13 -3.15
N PHE A 15 0.94 11.23 -2.50
CA PHE A 15 1.00 11.74 -1.14
C PHE A 15 2.09 12.78 -0.93
N GLU A 16 1.78 13.81 -0.13
CA GLU A 16 2.78 14.72 0.40
C GLU A 16 3.52 14.07 1.57
N PRO A 17 4.84 14.29 1.72
CA PRO A 17 5.66 13.63 2.76
C PRO A 17 5.14 13.83 4.19
N GLN A 18 4.46 14.95 4.45
CA GLN A 18 3.91 15.31 5.77
C GLN A 18 2.47 14.82 5.97
N SER A 19 1.88 14.15 4.98
CA SER A 19 0.52 13.62 5.07
C SER A 19 0.45 12.37 5.96
N LEU A 20 -0.76 11.95 6.33
CA LEU A 20 -0.99 10.72 7.09
C LEU A 20 -1.04 9.46 6.18
N TRP A 21 -0.30 9.44 5.07
CA TRP A 21 -0.31 8.26 4.20
C TRP A 21 0.23 7.02 4.90
N TYR A 22 1.38 7.11 5.56
CA TYR A 22 1.99 5.97 6.22
C TYR A 22 1.10 5.37 7.30
N GLU A 23 0.52 6.20 8.15
CA GLU A 23 -0.42 5.76 9.20
C GLU A 23 -1.72 5.20 8.59
N THR A 24 -2.13 5.73 7.45
CA THR A 24 -3.29 5.19 6.70
C THR A 24 -2.98 3.81 6.14
N LEU A 25 -1.81 3.61 5.54
CA LEU A 25 -1.34 2.33 5.04
C LEU A 25 -1.35 1.27 6.15
N LEU A 26 -0.79 1.59 7.33
CA LEU A 26 -0.81 0.68 8.48
C LEU A 26 -2.24 0.42 9.00
N THR A 27 -3.08 1.44 9.02
CA THR A 27 -4.49 1.29 9.40
C THR A 27 -5.24 0.37 8.43
N LEU A 28 -5.03 0.54 7.12
CA LEU A 28 -5.62 -0.31 6.08
C LEU A 28 -5.16 -1.77 6.24
N ALA A 29 -3.86 -1.99 6.45
CA ALA A 29 -3.33 -3.33 6.69
C ALA A 29 -3.95 -3.98 7.94
N ALA A 30 -3.98 -3.27 9.07
CA ALA A 30 -4.54 -3.78 10.33
C ALA A 30 -6.03 -4.14 10.19
N GLU A 31 -6.82 -3.35 9.48
CA GLU A 31 -8.23 -3.62 9.25
C GLU A 31 -8.45 -4.77 8.27
N ALA A 32 -7.64 -4.86 7.19
CA ALA A 32 -7.67 -5.97 6.26
C ALA A 32 -7.39 -7.31 6.98
N LEU A 33 -6.37 -7.33 7.83
CA LEU A 33 -6.03 -8.51 8.64
C LEU A 33 -7.12 -8.86 9.64
N THR A 34 -7.75 -7.87 10.26
CA THR A 34 -8.92 -8.08 11.13
C THR A 34 -10.09 -8.73 10.36
N ALA A 35 -10.26 -8.34 9.10
CA ALA A 35 -11.24 -8.92 8.18
C ALA A 35 -10.78 -10.24 7.54
N LYS A 36 -9.61 -10.78 7.94
CA LYS A 36 -8.99 -12.00 7.40
C LYS A 36 -8.69 -11.91 5.90
N VAL A 37 -8.42 -10.72 5.41
CA VAL A 37 -7.92 -10.50 4.05
C VAL A 37 -6.41 -10.70 4.05
N ARG A 38 -5.91 -11.54 3.14
CA ARG A 38 -4.48 -11.70 2.94
C ARG A 38 -3.88 -10.37 2.52
N THR A 39 -2.83 -9.95 3.20
CA THR A 39 -2.23 -8.62 3.04
C THR A 39 -0.73 -8.71 2.92
N ASP A 40 -0.18 -8.10 1.89
CA ASP A 40 1.25 -7.89 1.73
C ASP A 40 1.56 -6.40 1.95
N LEU A 41 2.51 -6.09 2.80
CA LEU A 41 3.14 -4.77 2.86
C LEU A 41 4.49 -4.84 2.17
N HIS A 42 4.69 -3.98 1.17
CA HIS A 42 5.98 -3.85 0.52
C HIS A 42 6.64 -2.57 0.99
N THR A 43 7.78 -2.71 1.64
CA THR A 43 8.52 -1.56 2.18
C THR A 43 9.76 -1.23 1.38
N PHE A 44 9.86 0.05 1.01
CA PHE A 44 11.01 0.69 0.37
C PHE A 44 11.66 1.74 1.29
N SER A 45 10.87 2.28 2.24
CA SER A 45 11.23 3.47 3.03
C SER A 45 11.25 3.22 4.54
N HIS A 46 10.77 2.06 5.00
CA HIS A 46 10.63 1.79 6.43
C HIS A 46 11.24 0.44 6.81
N ILE A 47 11.76 0.38 8.04
CA ILE A 47 12.34 -0.85 8.61
C ILE A 47 11.19 -1.84 8.89
N PRO A 48 11.29 -3.10 8.39
CA PRO A 48 10.22 -4.10 8.58
C PRO A 48 9.83 -4.35 10.04
N SER A 49 10.79 -4.32 10.97
CA SER A 49 10.51 -4.51 12.40
C SER A 49 9.70 -3.35 12.99
N GLU A 50 9.99 -2.12 12.60
CA GLU A 50 9.22 -0.94 13.06
C GLU A 50 7.79 -0.98 12.54
N MET A 51 7.59 -1.46 11.29
CA MET A 51 6.24 -1.66 10.74
C MET A 51 5.46 -2.72 11.52
N ARG A 52 6.11 -3.84 11.92
CA ARG A 52 5.49 -4.87 12.78
C ARG A 52 5.08 -4.32 14.14
N GLU A 53 5.96 -3.54 14.76
CA GLU A 53 5.66 -2.88 16.03
C GLU A 53 4.49 -1.90 15.90
N ALA A 54 4.48 -1.09 14.83
CA ALA A 54 3.41 -0.15 14.56
C ALA A 54 2.05 -0.86 14.37
N LEU A 55 2.02 -1.94 13.60
CA LEU A 55 0.82 -2.79 13.46
C LEU A 55 0.40 -3.43 14.78
N SER A 56 1.35 -3.86 15.61
CA SER A 56 1.06 -4.42 16.92
C SER A 56 0.40 -3.39 17.86
N ARG A 57 0.85 -2.13 17.80
CA ARG A 57 0.20 -1.01 18.52
C ARG A 57 -1.24 -0.76 18.06
N LEU A 58 -1.58 -1.14 16.82
CA LEU A 58 -2.96 -1.10 16.30
C LEU A 58 -3.79 -2.34 16.69
N ASN A 59 -3.35 -3.12 17.70
CA ASN A 59 -3.98 -4.35 18.18
C ASN A 59 -4.02 -5.47 17.12
N THR A 60 -3.03 -5.54 16.25
CA THR A 60 -2.87 -6.64 15.29
C THR A 60 -1.86 -7.64 15.84
N ASN A 61 -2.26 -8.89 15.98
CA ASN A 61 -1.31 -9.96 16.33
C ASN A 61 -0.52 -10.37 15.10
N VAL A 62 0.52 -9.59 14.78
CA VAL A 62 1.32 -9.71 13.55
C VAL A 62 1.90 -11.11 13.42
N ALA A 63 2.56 -11.63 14.47
CA ALA A 63 3.19 -12.95 14.44
C ALA A 63 2.18 -14.07 14.08
N SER A 64 0.99 -14.04 14.70
CA SER A 64 -0.07 -15.02 14.38
C SER A 64 -0.61 -14.86 12.95
N MET A 65 -0.61 -13.65 12.39
CA MET A 65 -1.04 -13.42 11.00
C MET A 65 0.02 -13.89 10.00
N GLU A 66 1.30 -13.70 10.31
CA GLU A 66 2.42 -14.22 9.51
C GLU A 66 2.44 -15.75 9.54
N GLU A 67 2.30 -16.37 10.70
CA GLU A 67 2.25 -17.82 10.88
C GLU A 67 1.10 -18.48 10.08
N LYS A 68 -0.04 -17.82 10.03
CA LYS A 68 -1.21 -18.27 9.24
C LYS A 68 -1.11 -17.96 7.74
N GLY A 69 -0.04 -17.33 7.28
CA GLY A 69 0.10 -16.90 5.90
C GLY A 69 -0.88 -15.82 5.45
N LEU A 70 -1.50 -15.12 6.40
CA LEU A 70 -2.41 -14.00 6.12
C LEU A 70 -1.68 -12.66 5.93
N PHE A 71 -0.46 -12.56 6.46
CA PHE A 71 0.33 -11.34 6.39
C PHE A 71 1.78 -11.65 6.05
N ARG A 72 2.41 -10.73 5.33
CA ARG A 72 3.85 -10.69 5.14
C ARG A 72 4.32 -9.27 4.84
N ILE A 73 5.58 -9.01 5.14
CA ILE A 73 6.29 -7.82 4.70
C ILE A 73 7.31 -8.24 3.64
N ILE A 74 7.25 -7.61 2.48
CA ILE A 74 8.27 -7.73 1.42
C ILE A 74 9.27 -6.62 1.66
N ASP A 75 10.52 -6.98 1.93
CA ASP A 75 11.56 -6.06 2.35
C ASP A 75 12.45 -5.66 1.17
N SER A 76 12.23 -4.48 0.63
CA SER A 76 13.14 -3.82 -0.30
C SER A 76 13.97 -2.72 0.38
N PHE A 77 13.63 -2.31 1.62
CA PHE A 77 14.37 -1.32 2.37
C PHE A 77 15.79 -1.81 2.72
N THR A 78 15.92 -3.03 3.24
CA THR A 78 17.21 -3.60 3.62
C THR A 78 18.16 -3.71 2.43
N VAL A 79 17.63 -4.05 1.25
CA VAL A 79 18.41 -4.14 0.01
C VAL A 79 18.99 -2.79 -0.39
N THR A 80 18.19 -1.71 -0.25
CA THR A 80 18.61 -0.35 -0.62
C THR A 80 19.58 0.28 0.37
N THR A 81 19.39 0.01 1.65
CA THR A 81 20.14 0.70 2.72
C THR A 81 21.23 -0.15 3.35
N GLY A 82 21.16 -1.47 3.23
CA GLY A 82 22.01 -2.41 3.97
C GLY A 82 21.76 -2.42 5.48
N ILE A 83 20.80 -1.61 5.96
CA ILE A 83 20.43 -1.53 7.38
C ILE A 83 19.49 -2.70 7.70
N GLY A 84 19.77 -3.45 8.72
CA GLY A 84 18.94 -4.59 9.15
C GLY A 84 19.50 -5.95 8.78
N SER A 85 20.40 -6.05 7.79
CA SER A 85 21.09 -7.32 7.46
C SER A 85 21.96 -7.85 8.61
N HIS A 86 22.37 -6.97 9.53
CA HIS A 86 23.21 -7.30 10.69
C HIS A 86 22.45 -7.58 11.97
N GLU A 87 21.19 -7.11 12.08
CA GLU A 87 20.46 -7.16 13.35
C GLU A 87 19.73 -8.47 13.60
N ARG A 88 19.46 -9.28 12.55
CA ARG A 88 18.59 -10.44 12.71
C ARG A 88 18.93 -11.63 11.81
N LYS A 89 20.02 -12.31 12.12
CA LYS A 89 20.15 -13.70 11.69
C LYS A 89 19.06 -14.52 12.37
N GLY A 90 17.94 -14.76 11.69
CA GLY A 90 16.94 -15.74 12.10
C GLY A 90 15.47 -15.32 12.12
N GLU A 91 15.11 -14.03 11.94
CA GLU A 91 13.72 -13.59 12.09
C GLU A 91 12.94 -13.37 10.77
N MET A 92 13.63 -13.24 9.64
CA MET A 92 12.95 -13.23 8.34
C MET A 92 13.52 -14.32 7.43
N PRO A 93 12.69 -15.14 6.82
CA PRO A 93 13.15 -16.01 5.75
C PRO A 93 13.78 -15.13 4.65
N GLU A 94 15.01 -15.45 4.22
CA GLU A 94 15.73 -14.77 3.12
C GLU A 94 14.85 -14.63 1.85
N ARG A 95 13.86 -15.49 1.71
CA ARG A 95 12.89 -15.52 0.61
C ARG A 95 12.03 -14.28 0.48
N TYR A 96 11.88 -13.46 1.53
CA TYR A 96 11.09 -12.21 1.49
C TYR A 96 11.95 -10.97 1.29
N GLN A 97 13.23 -11.13 1.07
CA GLN A 97 14.13 -10.03 0.74
C GLN A 97 14.28 -9.94 -0.78
N SER A 98 14.04 -8.75 -1.33
CA SER A 98 14.44 -8.49 -2.71
C SER A 98 15.96 -8.63 -2.84
N LYS A 99 16.43 -9.41 -3.82
CA LYS A 99 17.87 -9.66 -4.00
C LYS A 99 18.59 -8.50 -4.71
N SER A 100 17.83 -7.59 -5.30
CA SER A 100 18.38 -6.42 -5.98
C SER A 100 17.35 -5.32 -6.13
N ILE A 101 17.81 -4.11 -6.42
CA ILE A 101 17.00 -2.95 -6.76
C ILE A 101 16.61 -2.96 -8.26
N ASN A 102 17.06 -3.95 -8.99
CA ASN A 102 16.66 -4.16 -10.37
C ASN A 102 15.16 -4.54 -10.39
N LEU A 103 14.40 -3.82 -11.20
CA LEU A 103 12.94 -4.02 -11.34
C LEU A 103 12.55 -5.46 -11.63
N SER A 104 13.35 -6.19 -12.42
CA SER A 104 13.07 -7.59 -12.78
C SER A 104 13.22 -8.52 -11.58
N ASP A 105 14.32 -8.44 -10.85
CA ASP A 105 14.60 -9.32 -9.72
C ASP A 105 13.64 -9.09 -8.57
N TRP A 106 13.27 -7.83 -8.35
CA TRP A 106 12.29 -7.45 -7.35
C TRP A 106 10.91 -8.08 -7.63
N ALA A 107 10.45 -7.96 -8.86
CA ALA A 107 9.15 -8.50 -9.22
C ALA A 107 9.15 -10.01 -9.26
N GLU A 108 10.22 -10.65 -9.74
CA GLU A 108 10.33 -12.10 -9.75
C GLU A 108 10.26 -12.67 -8.33
N ALA A 109 10.94 -12.05 -7.37
CA ALA A 109 10.87 -12.46 -5.97
C ALA A 109 9.43 -12.34 -5.42
N ALA A 110 8.77 -11.20 -5.66
CA ALA A 110 7.39 -10.99 -5.23
C ALA A 110 6.41 -11.94 -5.93
N MET A 111 6.58 -12.17 -7.23
CA MET A 111 5.75 -13.06 -8.03
C MET A 111 5.89 -14.52 -7.60
N HIS A 112 7.11 -14.99 -7.41
CA HIS A 112 7.40 -16.35 -6.99
C HIS A 112 6.71 -16.65 -5.66
N GLU A 113 6.85 -15.79 -4.69
CA GLU A 113 6.25 -15.91 -3.37
C GLU A 113 4.72 -15.92 -3.37
N ILE A 114 4.09 -15.22 -4.32
CA ILE A 114 2.63 -15.16 -4.42
C ILE A 114 2.06 -16.38 -5.13
N THR A 115 2.82 -16.99 -6.03
CA THR A 115 2.31 -18.04 -6.95
C THR A 115 2.75 -19.44 -6.59
N GLU A 116 3.95 -19.63 -6.04
CA GLU A 116 4.49 -20.95 -5.80
C GLU A 116 3.77 -21.67 -4.67
N GLY A 117 3.21 -22.84 -4.97
CA GLY A 117 2.50 -23.66 -3.99
C GLY A 117 1.19 -23.08 -3.46
N VAL A 118 0.74 -21.91 -3.97
CA VAL A 118 -0.48 -21.24 -3.49
C VAL A 118 -1.64 -21.54 -4.46
N PRO A 119 -2.74 -22.15 -3.99
CA PRO A 119 -3.94 -22.35 -4.80
C PRO A 119 -4.46 -21.03 -5.39
N GLU A 120 -4.99 -21.04 -6.60
CA GLU A 120 -5.40 -19.84 -7.31
C GLU A 120 -6.36 -18.95 -6.50
N ILE A 121 -7.35 -19.54 -5.84
CA ILE A 121 -8.32 -18.82 -5.01
C ILE A 121 -7.66 -18.13 -3.80
N GLU A 122 -6.51 -18.61 -3.36
CA GLU A 122 -5.78 -18.06 -2.23
C GLU A 122 -4.77 -17.00 -2.63
N ARG A 123 -4.59 -16.73 -3.94
CA ARG A 123 -3.70 -15.68 -4.46
C ARG A 123 -4.29 -14.28 -4.29
N ARG A 124 -5.61 -14.17 -4.16
CA ARG A 124 -6.28 -12.87 -3.91
C ARG A 124 -5.79 -12.26 -2.62
N ARG A 125 -5.33 -11.03 -2.70
CA ARG A 125 -4.81 -10.28 -1.54
C ARG A 125 -4.83 -8.78 -1.75
N LEU A 126 -4.69 -8.05 -0.67
CA LEU A 126 -4.38 -6.64 -0.66
C LEU A 126 -2.84 -6.50 -0.67
N HIS A 127 -2.31 -5.76 -1.64
CA HIS A 127 -0.90 -5.44 -1.74
C HIS A 127 -0.73 -3.93 -1.58
N LEU A 128 0.11 -3.53 -0.65
CA LEU A 128 0.32 -2.13 -0.26
C LEU A 128 1.79 -1.77 -0.40
N ASP A 129 2.12 -0.84 -1.27
CA ASP A 129 3.48 -0.28 -1.41
C ASP A 129 3.60 0.98 -0.57
N ASP A 130 4.62 1.08 0.28
CA ASP A 130 4.80 2.25 1.15
C ASP A 130 5.32 3.47 0.39
N ASN A 131 6.21 3.30 -0.57
CA ASN A 131 6.75 4.40 -1.39
C ASN A 131 7.53 3.92 -2.61
N LEU A 132 6.88 3.78 -3.76
CA LEU A 132 7.54 3.40 -5.02
C LEU A 132 8.49 4.47 -5.56
N SER A 133 8.42 5.72 -5.07
CA SER A 133 9.33 6.78 -5.51
C SER A 133 10.81 6.43 -5.27
N VAL A 134 11.10 5.55 -4.32
CA VAL A 134 12.46 5.07 -4.07
C VAL A 134 13.03 4.33 -5.29
N LEU A 135 12.23 3.65 -6.08
CA LEU A 135 12.70 2.92 -7.26
C LEU A 135 13.34 3.81 -8.31
N THR A 136 12.90 5.06 -8.42
CA THR A 136 13.45 6.02 -9.39
C THR A 136 14.81 6.59 -8.98
N GLN A 137 15.27 6.32 -7.77
CA GLN A 137 16.67 6.62 -7.38
C GLN A 137 17.67 5.67 -8.05
N TYR A 138 17.22 4.51 -8.50
CA TYR A 138 18.03 3.43 -9.04
C TYR A 138 17.68 3.08 -10.49
N ASN A 139 16.53 3.52 -10.97
CA ASN A 139 16.01 3.26 -12.31
C ASN A 139 15.46 4.54 -12.90
N ASP A 140 15.60 4.74 -14.21
CA ASP A 140 14.95 5.89 -14.84
C ASP A 140 13.42 5.76 -14.83
N GLU A 141 12.73 6.90 -14.81
CA GLU A 141 11.26 6.95 -14.72
C GLU A 141 10.57 6.18 -15.85
N LYS A 142 11.16 6.22 -17.05
CA LYS A 142 10.61 5.50 -18.21
C LYS A 142 10.68 3.98 -17.99
N ALA A 143 11.80 3.47 -17.47
CA ALA A 143 11.96 2.05 -17.18
C ALA A 143 10.94 1.58 -16.14
N VAL A 144 10.69 2.37 -15.09
CA VAL A 144 9.67 2.07 -14.08
C VAL A 144 8.28 2.01 -14.72
N VAL A 145 7.88 3.01 -15.49
CA VAL A 145 6.55 3.03 -16.15
C VAL A 145 6.39 1.86 -17.13
N ASP A 146 7.40 1.59 -17.96
CA ASP A 146 7.36 0.51 -18.94
C ASP A 146 7.26 -0.85 -18.25
N TYR A 147 7.96 -1.05 -17.13
CA TYR A 147 7.88 -2.25 -16.33
C TYR A 147 6.47 -2.45 -15.74
N TRP A 148 5.89 -1.40 -15.13
CA TRP A 148 4.51 -1.46 -14.61
C TRP A 148 3.51 -1.80 -15.71
N ARG A 149 3.61 -1.11 -16.84
CA ARG A 149 2.70 -1.30 -17.99
C ARG A 149 2.77 -2.72 -18.57
N THR A 150 3.97 -3.25 -18.72
CA THR A 150 4.19 -4.50 -19.48
C THR A 150 4.24 -5.75 -18.62
N ARG A 151 4.51 -5.60 -17.32
CA ARG A 151 4.71 -6.72 -16.41
C ARG A 151 3.79 -6.66 -15.19
N PHE A 152 3.96 -5.65 -14.32
CA PHE A 152 3.31 -5.64 -13.01
C PHE A 152 1.77 -5.57 -13.11
N VAL A 153 1.21 -4.61 -13.87
CA VAL A 153 -0.24 -4.44 -13.99
C VAL A 153 -0.93 -5.63 -14.64
N PRO A 154 -0.46 -6.19 -15.78
CA PRO A 154 -1.04 -7.42 -16.31
C PRO A 154 -0.99 -8.58 -15.33
N TRP A 155 0.11 -8.74 -14.62
CA TRP A 155 0.30 -9.80 -13.66
C TRP A 155 -0.60 -9.63 -12.42
N SER A 156 -0.65 -8.45 -11.81
CA SER A 156 -1.52 -8.18 -10.65
C SER A 156 -2.99 -8.44 -10.96
N ARG A 157 -3.43 -8.11 -12.17
CA ARG A 157 -4.79 -8.41 -12.65
C ARG A 157 -5.03 -9.90 -12.82
N SER A 158 -4.09 -10.64 -13.39
CA SER A 158 -4.21 -12.10 -13.57
C SER A 158 -4.30 -12.82 -12.23
N LEU A 159 -3.63 -12.36 -11.21
CA LEU A 159 -3.66 -12.89 -9.84
C LEU A 159 -4.80 -12.32 -8.98
N GLN A 160 -5.60 -11.41 -9.53
CA GLN A 160 -6.69 -10.76 -8.80
C GLN A 160 -6.18 -10.05 -7.53
N LEU A 161 -5.01 -9.40 -7.60
CA LEU A 161 -4.52 -8.56 -6.52
C LEU A 161 -5.31 -7.26 -6.46
N CYS A 162 -5.56 -6.74 -5.27
CA CYS A 162 -5.92 -5.35 -5.08
C CYS A 162 -4.66 -4.61 -4.67
N VAL A 163 -4.15 -3.72 -5.52
CA VAL A 163 -2.85 -3.08 -5.29
C VAL A 163 -3.03 -1.59 -5.03
N LEU A 164 -2.38 -1.09 -3.98
CA LEU A 164 -2.19 0.33 -3.74
C LEU A 164 -0.72 0.68 -3.92
N HIS A 165 -0.40 1.28 -5.06
CA HIS A 165 0.90 1.90 -5.33
C HIS A 165 0.95 3.26 -4.69
N SER A 166 2.10 3.70 -4.18
CA SER A 166 2.22 5.05 -3.66
C SER A 166 3.42 5.80 -4.21
N LEU A 167 3.22 7.08 -4.53
CA LEU A 167 4.22 7.99 -5.05
C LEU A 167 4.24 9.28 -4.25
N THR A 168 5.43 9.73 -3.88
CA THR A 168 5.63 11.02 -3.23
C THR A 168 5.42 12.15 -4.22
N ILE A 169 4.57 13.12 -3.90
CA ILE A 169 4.30 14.29 -4.75
C ILE A 169 5.55 15.18 -4.84
N GLY A 170 5.81 15.67 -6.06
CA GLY A 170 6.84 16.68 -6.31
C GLY A 170 8.25 16.14 -6.52
N VAL A 171 8.47 14.82 -6.50
CA VAL A 171 9.79 14.21 -6.69
C VAL A 171 10.02 13.65 -8.10
N HIS A 172 8.97 13.57 -8.91
CA HIS A 172 9.00 13.03 -10.27
C HIS A 172 8.60 14.06 -11.32
N SER A 173 8.89 13.76 -12.58
CA SER A 173 8.39 14.56 -13.70
C SER A 173 6.86 14.48 -13.83
N ALA A 174 6.23 15.54 -14.31
CA ALA A 174 4.80 15.54 -14.62
C ALA A 174 4.42 14.41 -15.61
N SER A 175 5.33 14.10 -16.53
CA SER A 175 5.15 13.00 -17.49
C SER A 175 5.08 11.64 -16.80
N PHE A 176 5.90 11.42 -15.77
CA PHE A 176 5.89 10.18 -14.99
C PHE A 176 4.54 9.98 -14.28
N TYR A 177 4.08 10.99 -13.53
CA TYR A 177 2.76 10.91 -12.86
C TYR A 177 1.64 10.64 -13.87
N ASN A 178 1.56 11.42 -14.94
CA ASN A 178 0.53 11.27 -15.96
C ASN A 178 0.52 9.86 -16.57
N GLN A 179 1.69 9.31 -16.87
CA GLN A 179 1.79 7.96 -17.42
C GLN A 179 1.40 6.90 -16.39
N PHE A 180 1.85 7.03 -15.14
CA PHE A 180 1.53 6.09 -14.07
C PHE A 180 0.03 6.09 -13.73
N GLU A 181 -0.60 7.28 -13.67
CA GLU A 181 -2.04 7.45 -13.51
C GLU A 181 -2.87 6.70 -14.56
N THR A 182 -2.38 6.63 -15.82
CA THR A 182 -3.09 5.90 -16.88
C THR A 182 -3.14 4.40 -16.65
N LEU A 183 -2.20 3.85 -15.87
CA LEU A 183 -2.11 2.42 -15.55
C LEU A 183 -3.06 2.01 -14.44
N CYS A 184 -3.55 2.98 -13.64
CA CYS A 184 -4.32 2.72 -12.43
C CYS A 184 -5.83 2.86 -12.67
N ASP A 185 -6.60 2.06 -11.94
CA ASP A 185 -8.08 2.06 -11.98
C ASP A 185 -8.65 3.13 -11.05
N GLY A 186 -7.88 3.60 -10.06
CA GLY A 186 -8.25 4.68 -9.17
C GLY A 186 -7.05 5.50 -8.70
N ILE A 187 -7.31 6.76 -8.32
CA ILE A 187 -6.30 7.70 -7.85
C ILE A 187 -6.79 8.30 -6.53
N ILE A 188 -5.92 8.28 -5.53
CA ILE A 188 -6.19 8.76 -4.18
C ILE A 188 -5.10 9.76 -3.81
N ASP A 189 -5.49 10.95 -3.41
CA ASP A 189 -4.55 12.01 -3.00
C ASP A 189 -4.53 12.16 -1.49
N PHE A 190 -3.34 12.37 -0.94
CA PHE A 190 -3.11 12.72 0.46
C PHE A 190 -2.35 14.04 0.56
N GLN A 191 -2.85 14.96 1.37
CA GLN A 191 -2.25 16.28 1.59
C GLN A 191 -2.15 16.63 3.06
N ALA A 192 -1.17 17.46 3.37
CA ALA A 192 -1.05 18.18 4.63
C ALA A 192 -1.17 19.69 4.36
N ARG A 193 -1.94 20.41 5.17
CA ARG A 193 -2.14 21.86 5.05
C ARG A 193 -1.89 22.52 6.37
N ASP A 194 -1.14 23.62 6.33
CA ASP A 194 -1.01 24.48 7.51
C ASP A 194 -2.23 25.39 7.59
N GLU A 195 -3.03 25.24 8.63
CA GLU A 195 -4.26 25.98 8.88
C GLU A 195 -4.22 26.60 10.29
N GLU A 196 -5.15 27.52 10.58
CA GLU A 196 -5.32 28.05 11.94
C GLU A 196 -5.52 26.88 12.91
N GLY A 197 -4.55 26.66 13.81
CA GLY A 197 -4.55 25.55 14.76
C GLY A 197 -3.58 24.42 14.41
N GLY A 198 -2.74 24.57 13.37
CA GLY A 198 -1.65 23.67 13.02
C GLY A 198 -1.90 22.80 11.79
N MET A 199 -1.01 21.84 11.60
CA MET A 199 -1.05 20.94 10.43
C MET A 199 -2.32 20.11 10.40
N GLN A 200 -3.06 20.20 9.32
CA GLN A 200 -4.25 19.41 9.04
C GLN A 200 -4.02 18.46 7.89
N HIS A 201 -4.59 17.27 7.97
CA HIS A 201 -4.38 16.21 6.98
C HIS A 201 -5.68 15.89 6.25
N TYR A 202 -5.56 15.67 4.94
CA TYR A 202 -6.69 15.45 4.06
C TYR A 202 -6.41 14.30 3.10
N PHE A 203 -7.49 13.63 2.67
CA PHE A 203 -7.45 12.73 1.52
C PHE A 203 -8.66 12.95 0.62
N ARG A 204 -8.54 12.54 -0.62
CA ARG A 204 -9.68 12.38 -1.53
C ARG A 204 -9.46 11.20 -2.46
N VAL A 205 -10.55 10.69 -2.99
CA VAL A 205 -10.53 9.80 -4.14
C VAL A 205 -10.73 10.66 -5.37
N ARG A 206 -9.64 10.95 -6.10
CA ARG A 206 -9.69 11.80 -7.29
C ARG A 206 -10.41 11.10 -8.43
N THR A 207 -10.14 9.81 -8.61
CA THR A 207 -10.74 8.96 -9.64
C THR A 207 -10.95 7.56 -9.11
N ASN A 208 -12.04 6.91 -9.52
CA ASN A 208 -12.27 5.48 -9.35
C ASN A 208 -13.09 4.99 -10.56
N ARG A 209 -12.41 4.38 -11.53
CA ARG A 209 -13.00 3.99 -12.81
C ARG A 209 -14.12 2.98 -12.61
N GLY A 210 -15.24 3.21 -13.28
CA GLY A 210 -16.38 2.30 -13.24
C GLY A 210 -17.18 2.33 -11.93
N THR A 211 -16.84 3.19 -10.97
CA THR A 211 -17.51 3.28 -9.68
C THR A 211 -17.86 4.73 -9.34
N ALA A 212 -19.10 4.97 -8.97
CA ALA A 212 -19.50 6.28 -8.44
C ALA A 212 -18.75 6.55 -7.12
N HIS A 213 -18.13 7.72 -7.01
CA HIS A 213 -17.36 8.12 -5.84
C HIS A 213 -17.52 9.62 -5.56
N ASP A 214 -17.17 10.02 -4.34
CA ASP A 214 -17.11 11.40 -3.92
C ASP A 214 -15.67 11.90 -3.96
N SER A 215 -15.37 12.86 -4.83
CA SER A 215 -14.04 13.42 -5.04
C SER A 215 -13.70 14.59 -4.11
N ARG A 216 -14.57 14.93 -3.15
CA ARG A 216 -14.31 15.99 -2.17
C ARG A 216 -13.19 15.61 -1.22
N TRP A 217 -12.40 16.60 -0.81
CA TRP A 217 -11.43 16.45 0.27
C TRP A 217 -12.12 16.13 1.59
N ARG A 218 -11.59 15.14 2.30
CA ARG A 218 -12.03 14.72 3.63
C ARG A 218 -10.89 14.83 4.60
N ARG A 219 -11.15 15.43 5.75
CA ARG A 219 -10.16 15.58 6.80
C ARG A 219 -9.87 14.24 7.47
N LEU A 220 -8.58 14.02 7.73
CA LEU A 220 -8.06 12.88 8.46
C LEU A 220 -7.51 13.33 9.81
N ARG A 221 -7.55 12.45 10.78
CA ARG A 221 -6.88 12.61 12.06
C ARG A 221 -6.46 11.26 12.62
N LEU A 222 -5.47 11.28 13.51
CA LEU A 222 -5.13 10.11 14.31
C LEU A 222 -6.09 10.02 15.51
N SER A 223 -6.62 8.82 15.73
CA SER A 223 -7.32 8.49 16.97
C SER A 223 -6.32 8.29 18.11
N GLU A 224 -6.79 8.26 19.36
CA GLU A 224 -5.95 7.94 20.54
C GLU A 224 -5.22 6.59 20.43
N LYS A 225 -5.75 5.68 19.63
CA LYS A 225 -5.15 4.36 19.36
C LYS A 225 -4.21 4.35 18.15
N GLY A 226 -3.85 5.52 17.60
CA GLY A 226 -2.97 5.64 16.44
C GLY A 226 -3.58 5.22 15.10
N ARG A 227 -4.89 4.92 15.04
CA ARG A 227 -5.59 4.64 13.78
C ARG A 227 -5.98 5.93 13.07
N VAL A 228 -5.86 5.94 11.77
CA VAL A 228 -6.39 7.04 10.96
C VAL A 228 -7.91 6.93 10.86
N VAL A 229 -8.58 8.03 11.13
CA VAL A 229 -10.04 8.16 11.03
C VAL A 229 -10.37 9.41 10.22
N HIS A 230 -11.49 9.40 9.52
CA HIS A 230 -11.99 10.59 8.83
C HIS A 230 -13.13 11.25 9.61
N ASP A 231 -13.21 12.57 9.54
CA ASP A 231 -14.34 13.32 10.09
C ASP A 231 -15.54 13.16 9.15
N SER A 232 -16.45 12.26 9.49
CA SER A 232 -17.75 12.20 8.84
C SER A 232 -18.74 13.03 9.65
N LYS A 233 -19.43 13.97 9.00
CA LYS A 233 -20.58 14.65 9.59
C LYS A 233 -21.81 13.72 9.72
N GLU A 234 -21.74 12.53 9.13
CA GLU A 234 -22.79 11.51 9.22
C GLU A 234 -22.48 10.53 10.38
N PRO A 235 -23.49 10.18 11.22
CA PRO A 235 -23.28 9.34 12.40
C PRO A 235 -22.98 7.86 12.08
N ARG A 236 -22.77 7.49 10.84
CA ARG A 236 -22.53 6.10 10.43
C ARG A 236 -21.06 5.87 10.08
N ASP A 237 -20.41 5.08 10.91
CA ASP A 237 -19.08 4.50 10.80
C ASP A 237 -17.90 5.47 10.84
N LYS A 238 -17.33 5.62 12.06
CA LYS A 238 -16.17 6.47 12.36
C LYS A 238 -14.82 5.86 11.96
N THR A 239 -14.78 4.65 11.44
CA THR A 239 -13.57 4.00 10.93
C THR A 239 -13.52 4.14 9.42
N LEU A 240 -12.31 4.21 8.85
CA LEU A 240 -12.08 3.91 7.43
C LEU A 240 -12.46 2.44 7.25
N GLY A 241 -13.76 2.18 7.22
CA GLY A 241 -14.28 0.82 7.24
C GLY A 241 -13.88 0.08 5.98
N ILE A 242 -12.82 -0.71 6.04
CA ILE A 242 -12.44 -1.68 4.99
C ILE A 242 -13.63 -2.57 4.64
N ARG A 243 -14.57 -2.82 5.55
CA ARG A 243 -15.82 -3.53 5.22
C ARG A 243 -16.62 -2.87 4.09
N GLY A 244 -16.52 -1.55 3.95
CA GLY A 244 -17.04 -0.84 2.79
C GLY A 244 -16.07 -0.74 1.62
N TRP A 245 -14.78 -1.11 1.82
CA TRP A 245 -13.73 -1.01 0.83
C TRP A 245 -13.44 -2.33 0.11
N ILE A 246 -13.66 -3.48 0.78
CA ILE A 246 -13.30 -4.82 0.27
C ILE A 246 -14.52 -5.66 -0.12
N ASN A 247 -15.71 -5.34 0.37
CA ASN A 247 -16.94 -6.01 -0.01
C ASN A 247 -17.63 -5.27 -1.16
N GLY A 248 -17.18 -5.50 -2.39
CA GLY A 248 -18.02 -5.31 -3.56
C GLY A 248 -19.27 -6.23 -3.49
N PRO A 249 -20.35 -5.93 -4.23
CA PRO A 249 -21.55 -6.76 -4.22
C PRO A 249 -21.22 -8.21 -4.54
N LYS A 250 -21.85 -9.12 -3.79
CA LYS A 250 -21.80 -10.55 -4.03
C LYS A 250 -22.29 -10.90 -5.42
#